data_b2a766d766dd477aa5a58636dbfbd81b
#
_entry.id   b2a766d766dd477aa5a58636dbfbd81b
#
_cell.length_a   1.000
_cell.length_b   1.000
_cell.length_c   1.000
_cell.angle_alpha   90.00
_cell.angle_beta   90.00
_cell.angle_gamma   90.00
#
_symmetry.space_group_name_H-M   'P 1'
#
loop_
_entity.id
_entity.type
_entity.pdbx_description
1 polymer ?
#
loop_
_entity_poly.entity_id
_entity_poly.type
_entity_poly.pdbx_seq_one_letter_code
_entity_poly.pdbx_strand_id
1 'polypeptide(L)'
;MENLFNYKMLPVWDVKNLPQVFCEKYHTQEGTWAQLHIIAGCLDLEILTTQEEIKSRHHYDILHQPPLILPLHWYRIVNVSDDLKCQLAFYCQPEDYTHKKYQMTKTHSEVVSACQFIPKGRALDLGCGSGRNSLYLQLLGFDVNAVDKSEQSINNLQQIINDENLNHITASNYDINQANLKGEYDFIISTVVMMFLQPDKIPDILHNMQAITKRGGYNLIVCAMSTADYPCSVGFSFTFKEQELLNYYQGWEILKYNEDIGQLHKTDIHGNRIKLRFATLLARKR
;
A
#
# COMPACT_ATOMS: atom_id res chain seq x y z
N MET A 1 -18.16 -3.75 9.55
CA MET A 1 -17.62 -3.10 8.31
C MET A 1 -16.21 -2.66 8.63
N GLU A 2 -15.27 -3.53 8.32
CA GLU A 2 -13.89 -3.39 8.71
C GLU A 2 -13.22 -2.37 7.81
N ASN A 3 -12.79 -1.27 8.41
CA ASN A 3 -11.78 -0.29 7.96
C ASN A 3 -11.65 -0.06 6.43
N LEU A 4 -12.75 0.34 5.77
CA LEU A 4 -12.66 0.84 4.41
C LEU A 4 -12.25 2.32 4.42
N PHE A 5 -11.35 2.70 3.53
CA PHE A 5 -10.88 4.07 3.38
C PHE A 5 -11.42 4.69 2.09
N ASN A 6 -11.96 5.91 2.21
CA ASN A 6 -12.38 6.68 1.05
C ASN A 6 -11.14 7.15 0.28
N TYR A 7 -11.00 6.70 -0.98
CA TYR A 7 -9.88 7.10 -1.82
C TYR A 7 -10.28 8.04 -2.96
N LYS A 8 -11.59 8.16 -3.24
CA LYS A 8 -12.09 9.03 -4.30
C LYS A 8 -13.54 9.43 -4.02
N MET A 9 -13.82 10.72 -4.11
CA MET A 9 -15.17 11.27 -4.05
C MET A 9 -15.43 12.00 -5.36
N LEU A 10 -16.55 11.70 -6.00
CA LEU A 10 -16.96 12.37 -7.24
C LEU A 10 -17.68 13.69 -6.92
N PRO A 11 -17.79 14.64 -7.87
CA PRO A 11 -18.58 15.85 -7.68
C PRO A 11 -20.04 15.52 -7.31
N VAL A 12 -20.71 16.49 -6.70
CA VAL A 12 -22.17 16.40 -6.50
C VAL A 12 -22.86 16.49 -7.84
N TRP A 13 -23.77 15.57 -8.09
CA TRP A 13 -24.61 15.52 -9.29
C TRP A 13 -26.03 15.98 -8.98
N ASP A 14 -26.64 16.61 -9.98
CA ASP A 14 -28.07 16.87 -10.10
C ASP A 14 -28.62 16.16 -11.36
N VAL A 15 -29.91 16.31 -11.62
CA VAL A 15 -30.57 15.68 -12.79
C VAL A 15 -29.92 16.07 -14.12
N LYS A 16 -29.30 17.26 -14.22
CA LYS A 16 -28.73 17.79 -15.48
C LYS A 16 -27.33 17.23 -15.76
N ASN A 17 -26.59 16.89 -14.72
CA ASN A 17 -25.18 16.48 -14.83
C ASN A 17 -24.90 15.07 -14.30
N LEU A 18 -25.93 14.31 -13.94
CA LEU A 18 -25.77 12.90 -13.56
C LEU A 18 -25.16 12.10 -14.73
N PRO A 19 -23.98 11.50 -14.58
CA PRO A 19 -23.33 10.84 -15.71
C PRO A 19 -24.13 9.63 -16.20
N GLN A 20 -24.35 9.58 -17.51
CA GLN A 20 -25.16 8.55 -18.16
C GLN A 20 -24.68 7.11 -17.85
N VAL A 21 -23.37 6.90 -17.68
CA VAL A 21 -22.79 5.59 -17.34
C VAL A 21 -23.41 4.98 -16.08
N PHE A 22 -23.80 5.79 -15.09
CA PHE A 22 -24.46 5.30 -13.88
C PHE A 22 -25.95 5.05 -14.04
N CYS A 23 -26.56 5.57 -15.12
CA CYS A 23 -27.96 5.33 -15.48
C CYS A 23 -28.15 4.13 -16.40
N GLU A 24 -27.09 3.69 -17.06
CA GLU A 24 -27.15 2.54 -17.97
C GLU A 24 -26.79 1.23 -17.26
N LYS A 25 -25.50 1.02 -17.01
CA LYS A 25 -24.98 -0.16 -16.34
C LYS A 25 -23.59 0.12 -15.82
N TYR A 26 -23.40 0.00 -14.52
CA TYR A 26 -22.12 0.23 -13.91
C TYR A 26 -21.80 -0.82 -12.84
N HIS A 27 -20.53 -1.15 -12.68
CA HIS A 27 -20.03 -1.92 -11.54
C HIS A 27 -18.72 -1.34 -11.04
N THR A 28 -18.46 -1.49 -9.75
CA THR A 28 -17.18 -1.17 -9.17
C THR A 28 -16.14 -2.24 -9.53
N GLN A 29 -14.89 -1.83 -9.61
CA GLN A 29 -13.78 -2.76 -9.82
C GLN A 29 -13.57 -3.67 -8.60
N GLU A 30 -12.81 -4.75 -8.79
CA GLU A 30 -12.35 -5.61 -7.70
C GLU A 30 -11.66 -4.79 -6.60
N GLY A 31 -11.96 -5.09 -5.33
CA GLY A 31 -11.46 -4.35 -4.18
C GLY A 31 -11.92 -2.89 -4.10
N THR A 32 -13.03 -2.54 -4.77
CA THR A 32 -13.63 -1.20 -4.73
C THR A 32 -15.08 -1.29 -4.28
N TRP A 33 -15.39 -0.65 -3.17
CA TRP A 33 -16.74 -0.42 -2.69
C TRP A 33 -17.21 0.97 -3.10
N ALA A 34 -18.52 1.16 -3.29
CA ALA A 34 -19.10 2.46 -3.58
C ALA A 34 -20.23 2.80 -2.59
N GLN A 35 -20.29 4.07 -2.20
CA GLN A 35 -21.38 4.61 -1.40
C GLN A 35 -22.01 5.78 -2.14
N LEU A 36 -23.28 5.63 -2.49
CA LEU A 36 -24.08 6.71 -3.04
C LEU A 36 -24.76 7.45 -1.87
N HIS A 37 -24.57 8.76 -1.82
CA HIS A 37 -25.20 9.64 -0.83
C HIS A 37 -26.25 10.52 -1.51
N ILE A 38 -27.49 10.45 -1.07
CA ILE A 38 -28.57 11.33 -1.53
C ILE A 38 -28.59 12.56 -0.63
N ILE A 39 -28.40 13.74 -1.22
CA ILE A 39 -28.32 15.04 -0.55
C ILE A 39 -29.67 15.76 -0.62
N ALA A 40 -30.40 15.58 -1.72
CA ALA A 40 -31.74 16.10 -1.94
C ALA A 40 -32.51 15.20 -2.91
N GLY A 41 -33.84 15.21 -2.85
CA GLY A 41 -34.70 14.41 -3.70
C GLY A 41 -34.64 12.90 -3.44
N CYS A 42 -34.94 12.12 -4.47
CA CYS A 42 -34.97 10.67 -4.39
C CYS A 42 -34.59 10.03 -5.73
N LEU A 43 -34.26 8.74 -5.69
CA LEU A 43 -33.98 7.91 -6.84
C LEU A 43 -34.32 6.44 -6.56
N ASP A 44 -34.45 5.66 -7.63
CA ASP A 44 -34.42 4.20 -7.54
C ASP A 44 -33.05 3.67 -7.96
N LEU A 45 -32.55 2.69 -7.24
CA LEU A 45 -31.36 1.94 -7.58
C LEU A 45 -31.75 0.52 -7.95
N GLU A 46 -31.40 0.11 -9.16
CA GLU A 46 -31.56 -1.27 -9.60
C GLU A 46 -30.23 -2.02 -9.44
N ILE A 47 -30.31 -3.19 -8.82
CA ILE A 47 -29.22 -4.17 -8.79
C ILE A 47 -29.45 -5.14 -9.94
N LEU A 48 -28.41 -5.39 -10.73
CA LEU A 48 -28.47 -6.17 -11.95
C LEU A 48 -27.66 -7.47 -11.83
N THR A 49 -28.04 -8.46 -12.66
CA THR A 49 -27.19 -9.62 -12.97
C THR A 49 -26.11 -9.22 -14.01
N THR A 50 -25.15 -10.11 -14.25
CA THR A 50 -24.16 -9.94 -15.34
C THR A 50 -24.83 -9.90 -16.74
N GLN A 51 -25.99 -10.52 -16.89
CA GLN A 51 -26.82 -10.54 -18.10
C GLN A 51 -27.78 -9.35 -18.21
N GLU A 52 -27.67 -8.35 -17.33
CA GLU A 52 -28.47 -7.12 -17.27
C GLU A 52 -29.95 -7.34 -16.81
N GLU A 53 -30.29 -8.50 -16.29
CA GLU A 53 -31.57 -8.72 -15.68
C GLU A 53 -31.67 -8.01 -14.32
N ILE A 54 -32.87 -7.44 -14.06
CA ILE A 54 -33.10 -6.75 -12.76
C ILE A 54 -33.29 -7.80 -11.67
N LYS A 55 -32.33 -7.82 -10.74
CA LYS A 55 -32.39 -8.66 -9.54
C LYS A 55 -33.27 -8.04 -8.45
N SER A 56 -33.15 -6.74 -8.27
CA SER A 56 -33.98 -5.97 -7.32
C SER A 56 -33.97 -4.48 -7.69
N ARG A 57 -35.04 -3.77 -7.26
CA ARG A 57 -35.15 -2.30 -7.34
C ARG A 57 -35.54 -1.78 -5.99
N HIS A 58 -34.89 -0.72 -5.55
CA HIS A 58 -35.12 -0.10 -4.25
C HIS A 58 -35.19 1.41 -4.39
N HIS A 59 -36.14 2.02 -3.70
CA HIS A 59 -36.32 3.45 -3.62
C HIS A 59 -35.49 4.02 -2.47
N TYR A 60 -34.76 5.12 -2.72
CA TYR A 60 -33.92 5.80 -1.74
C TYR A 60 -34.12 7.29 -1.78
N ASP A 61 -34.01 7.91 -0.59
CA ASP A 61 -34.15 9.34 -0.34
C ASP A 61 -33.16 9.80 0.75
N ILE A 62 -33.30 11.04 1.23
CA ILE A 62 -32.45 11.58 2.29
C ILE A 62 -32.49 10.77 3.58
N LEU A 63 -33.66 10.22 3.93
CA LEU A 63 -33.87 9.46 5.17
C LEU A 63 -33.50 7.98 5.03
N HIS A 64 -33.61 7.45 3.81
CA HIS A 64 -33.35 6.05 3.48
C HIS A 64 -32.22 5.99 2.44
N GLN A 65 -30.99 6.03 2.91
CA GLN A 65 -29.80 6.02 2.06
C GLN A 65 -29.50 4.63 1.47
N PRO A 66 -28.96 4.57 0.24
CA PRO A 66 -28.49 3.31 -0.35
C PRO A 66 -27.44 2.64 0.55
N PRO A 67 -27.46 1.30 0.64
CA PRO A 67 -26.38 0.58 1.31
C PRO A 67 -25.07 0.67 0.55
N LEU A 68 -23.97 0.30 1.22
CA LEU A 68 -22.66 0.19 0.58
C LEU A 68 -22.74 -0.84 -0.57
N ILE A 69 -22.37 -0.41 -1.78
CA ILE A 69 -22.31 -1.25 -2.96
C ILE A 69 -21.01 -2.04 -2.95
N LEU A 70 -21.12 -3.36 -3.02
CA LEU A 70 -19.98 -4.28 -2.98
C LEU A 70 -19.20 -4.30 -4.30
N PRO A 71 -17.91 -4.70 -4.28
CA PRO A 71 -17.12 -4.87 -5.50
C PRO A 71 -17.80 -5.78 -6.52
N LEU A 72 -17.65 -5.45 -7.81
CA LEU A 72 -18.16 -6.22 -8.94
C LEU A 72 -19.68 -6.35 -9.02
N HIS A 73 -20.44 -5.65 -8.16
CA HIS A 73 -21.90 -5.65 -8.22
C HIS A 73 -22.37 -4.66 -9.27
N TRP A 74 -23.19 -5.15 -10.21
CA TRP A 74 -23.80 -4.36 -11.26
C TRP A 74 -25.00 -3.59 -10.74
N TYR A 75 -25.11 -2.32 -11.08
CA TYR A 75 -26.22 -1.46 -10.71
C TYR A 75 -26.44 -0.34 -11.73
N ARG A 76 -27.63 0.29 -11.65
CA ARG A 76 -27.94 1.53 -12.34
C ARG A 76 -28.90 2.40 -11.53
N ILE A 77 -28.83 3.71 -11.77
CA ILE A 77 -29.73 4.72 -11.20
C ILE A 77 -30.87 4.93 -12.18
N VAL A 78 -32.11 4.83 -11.69
CA VAL A 78 -33.33 5.07 -12.48
C VAL A 78 -34.32 5.91 -11.69
N ASN A 79 -35.36 6.46 -12.34
CA ASN A 79 -36.46 7.18 -11.70
C ASN A 79 -36.03 8.27 -10.75
N VAL A 80 -35.20 9.22 -11.22
CA VAL A 80 -34.73 10.33 -10.41
C VAL A 80 -35.77 11.43 -10.28
N SER A 81 -35.91 12.07 -9.10
CA SER A 81 -36.74 13.25 -8.91
C SER A 81 -36.08 14.52 -9.48
N ASP A 82 -36.88 15.54 -9.83
CA ASP A 82 -36.43 16.78 -10.43
C ASP A 82 -35.46 17.59 -9.55
N ASP A 83 -35.54 17.39 -8.24
CA ASP A 83 -34.70 18.04 -7.21
C ASP A 83 -33.53 17.18 -6.73
N LEU A 84 -33.26 16.05 -7.42
CA LEU A 84 -32.16 15.14 -7.04
C LEU A 84 -30.84 15.87 -6.93
N LYS A 85 -30.16 15.66 -5.79
CA LYS A 85 -28.73 15.89 -5.61
C LYS A 85 -28.11 14.69 -4.93
N CYS A 86 -27.09 14.14 -5.52
CA CYS A 86 -26.40 12.97 -4.97
C CYS A 86 -24.88 13.02 -5.22
N GLN A 87 -24.15 12.22 -4.49
CA GLN A 87 -22.69 12.14 -4.58
C GLN A 87 -22.24 10.68 -4.44
N LEU A 88 -21.30 10.24 -5.25
CA LEU A 88 -20.72 8.90 -5.20
C LEU A 88 -19.30 8.94 -4.65
N ALA A 89 -19.06 8.14 -3.64
CA ALA A 89 -17.76 7.96 -3.00
C ALA A 89 -17.27 6.52 -3.19
N PHE A 90 -15.96 6.36 -3.44
CA PHE A 90 -15.31 5.05 -3.59
C PHE A 90 -14.38 4.75 -2.42
N TYR A 91 -14.43 3.50 -1.99
CA TYR A 91 -13.69 3.00 -0.84
C TYR A 91 -12.89 1.76 -1.22
N CYS A 92 -11.82 1.49 -0.47
CA CYS A 92 -11.01 0.29 -0.61
C CYS A 92 -10.45 -0.16 0.74
N GLN A 93 -9.88 -1.35 0.77
CA GLN A 93 -9.07 -1.82 1.89
C GLN A 93 -7.78 -0.99 2.02
N PRO A 94 -7.21 -0.86 3.23
CA PRO A 94 -6.03 -0.02 3.47
C PRO A 94 -4.82 -0.39 2.59
N GLU A 95 -4.59 -1.67 2.31
CA GLU A 95 -3.49 -2.14 1.46
C GLU A 95 -3.59 -1.72 0.00
N ASP A 96 -4.80 -1.42 -0.50
CA ASP A 96 -5.05 -0.95 -1.85
C ASP A 96 -5.09 0.60 -1.94
N TYR A 97 -5.11 1.30 -0.80
CA TYR A 97 -5.36 2.74 -0.75
C TYR A 97 -4.34 3.56 -1.55
N THR A 98 -3.04 3.34 -1.31
CA THR A 98 -1.97 4.06 -2.01
C THR A 98 -1.98 3.79 -3.51
N HIS A 99 -2.29 2.55 -3.90
CA HIS A 99 -2.43 2.17 -5.31
C HIS A 99 -3.62 2.86 -5.96
N LYS A 100 -4.80 2.84 -5.34
CA LYS A 100 -6.02 3.40 -5.91
C LYS A 100 -6.04 4.93 -5.89
N LYS A 101 -5.52 5.55 -4.85
CA LYS A 101 -5.54 7.00 -4.68
C LYS A 101 -4.42 7.70 -5.44
N TYR A 102 -3.19 7.19 -5.34
CA TYR A 102 -2.00 7.84 -5.90
C TYR A 102 -1.42 7.12 -7.11
N GLN A 103 -2.06 6.05 -7.59
CA GLN A 103 -1.62 5.23 -8.73
C GLN A 103 -0.22 4.62 -8.55
N MET A 104 0.18 4.39 -7.31
CA MET A 104 1.43 3.73 -6.97
C MET A 104 1.34 2.21 -7.18
N THR A 105 2.48 1.54 -7.17
CA THR A 105 2.48 0.08 -6.98
C THR A 105 1.86 -0.26 -5.62
N LYS A 106 1.24 -1.44 -5.51
CA LYS A 106 0.63 -1.87 -4.23
C LYS A 106 1.65 -1.92 -3.10
N THR A 107 1.19 -1.67 -1.88
CA THR A 107 1.98 -1.88 -0.65
C THR A 107 2.59 -3.28 -0.66
N HIS A 108 3.82 -3.40 -0.19
CA HIS A 108 4.51 -4.69 -0.16
C HIS A 108 3.78 -5.68 0.75
N SER A 109 3.48 -6.88 0.26
CA SER A 109 2.68 -7.88 1.00
C SER A 109 3.26 -8.23 2.38
N GLU A 110 4.59 -8.24 2.51
CA GLU A 110 5.25 -8.49 3.79
C GLU A 110 5.02 -7.36 4.80
N VAL A 111 4.94 -6.10 4.33
CA VAL A 111 4.58 -4.95 5.18
C VAL A 111 3.13 -5.07 5.63
N VAL A 112 2.22 -5.42 4.71
CA VAL A 112 0.79 -5.64 5.04
C VAL A 112 0.66 -6.74 6.09
N SER A 113 1.33 -7.88 5.90
CA SER A 113 1.28 -9.02 6.83
C SER A 113 1.85 -8.66 8.20
N ALA A 114 2.97 -7.95 8.25
CA ALA A 114 3.60 -7.53 9.51
C ALA A 114 2.70 -6.56 10.31
N CYS A 115 2.03 -5.64 9.63
CA CYS A 115 1.15 -4.65 10.27
C CYS A 115 -0.13 -5.25 10.89
N GLN A 116 -0.45 -6.53 10.63
CA GLN A 116 -1.59 -7.20 11.27
C GLN A 116 -1.38 -7.43 12.76
N PHE A 117 -0.13 -7.49 13.24
CA PHE A 117 0.17 -7.79 14.64
C PHE A 117 1.22 -6.87 15.28
N ILE A 118 1.99 -6.10 14.49
CA ILE A 118 2.94 -5.13 15.05
C ILE A 118 2.16 -3.93 15.62
N PRO A 119 2.36 -3.58 16.91
CA PRO A 119 1.75 -2.41 17.50
C PRO A 119 2.18 -1.12 16.79
N LYS A 120 1.27 -0.17 16.70
CA LYS A 120 1.56 1.16 16.14
C LYS A 120 2.61 1.86 16.99
N GLY A 121 3.49 2.58 16.33
CA GLY A 121 4.58 3.28 16.98
C GLY A 121 5.38 4.06 15.94
N ARG A 122 6.63 4.33 16.24
CA ARG A 122 7.53 5.03 15.34
C ARG A 122 8.13 4.08 14.32
N ALA A 123 7.89 4.33 13.03
CA ALA A 123 8.39 3.50 11.93
C ALA A 123 9.46 4.23 11.10
N LEU A 124 10.41 3.48 10.55
CA LEU A 124 11.40 3.95 9.59
C LEU A 124 11.30 3.12 8.32
N ASP A 125 11.10 3.79 7.18
CA ASP A 125 11.11 3.18 5.86
C ASP A 125 12.42 3.53 5.14
N LEU A 126 13.34 2.56 5.09
CA LEU A 126 14.66 2.69 4.47
C LEU A 126 14.57 2.36 2.98
N GLY A 127 14.76 3.39 2.14
CA GLY A 127 14.60 3.28 0.69
C GLY A 127 13.13 3.31 0.31
N CYS A 128 12.43 4.32 0.81
CA CYS A 128 10.98 4.44 0.69
C CYS A 128 10.49 4.64 -0.75
N GLY A 129 11.38 5.02 -1.69
CA GLY A 129 10.97 5.45 -3.02
C GLY A 129 9.93 6.56 -2.93
N SER A 130 8.89 6.48 -3.74
CA SER A 130 7.78 7.46 -3.70
C SER A 130 6.79 7.21 -2.55
N GLY A 131 7.09 6.32 -1.60
CA GLY A 131 6.38 6.24 -0.32
C GLY A 131 5.22 5.25 -0.23
N ARG A 132 5.10 4.26 -1.12
CA ARG A 132 3.97 3.30 -1.09
C ARG A 132 3.78 2.60 0.26
N ASN A 133 4.87 2.19 0.91
CA ASN A 133 4.83 1.56 2.23
C ASN A 133 4.72 2.61 3.34
N SER A 134 5.43 3.75 3.21
CA SER A 134 5.39 4.85 4.18
C SER A 134 3.98 5.41 4.35
N LEU A 135 3.27 5.68 3.24
CA LEU A 135 1.90 6.17 3.24
C LEU A 135 0.91 5.13 3.82
N TYR A 136 1.15 3.84 3.56
CA TYR A 136 0.36 2.77 4.16
C TYR A 136 0.55 2.69 5.68
N LEU A 137 1.80 2.76 6.15
CA LEU A 137 2.10 2.79 7.59
C LEU A 137 1.45 4.01 8.27
N GLN A 138 1.55 5.19 7.64
CA GLN A 138 0.91 6.41 8.13
C GLN A 138 -0.62 6.25 8.19
N LEU A 139 -1.24 5.70 7.14
CA LEU A 139 -2.68 5.42 7.09
C LEU A 139 -3.14 4.52 8.23
N LEU A 140 -2.32 3.57 8.64
CA LEU A 140 -2.57 2.70 9.79
C LEU A 140 -2.31 3.38 11.15
N GLY A 141 -1.73 4.59 11.17
CA GLY A 141 -1.47 5.38 12.37
C GLY A 141 -0.08 5.19 12.98
N PHE A 142 0.91 4.77 12.21
CA PHE A 142 2.32 4.87 12.61
C PHE A 142 2.82 6.31 12.45
N ASP A 143 3.84 6.68 13.25
CA ASP A 143 4.64 7.89 13.07
C ASP A 143 5.86 7.54 12.20
N VAL A 144 5.86 7.97 10.92
CA VAL A 144 6.73 7.44 9.87
C VAL A 144 7.84 8.41 9.51
N ASN A 145 9.08 7.93 9.58
CA ASN A 145 10.22 8.57 8.92
C ASN A 145 10.52 7.79 7.63
N ALA A 146 10.36 8.44 6.49
CA ALA A 146 10.64 7.88 5.17
C ALA A 146 11.95 8.47 4.63
N VAL A 147 12.88 7.62 4.20
CA VAL A 147 14.16 8.08 3.66
C VAL A 147 14.51 7.38 2.35
N ASP A 148 15.02 8.15 1.39
CA ASP A 148 15.52 7.65 0.12
C ASP A 148 16.61 8.59 -0.41
N LYS A 149 17.55 8.07 -1.23
CA LYS A 149 18.58 8.89 -1.88
C LYS A 149 18.06 9.65 -3.09
N SER A 150 16.93 9.24 -3.67
CA SER A 150 16.32 9.87 -4.85
C SER A 150 15.57 11.13 -4.44
N GLU A 151 16.11 12.29 -4.76
CA GLU A 151 15.44 13.59 -4.54
C GLU A 151 14.07 13.63 -5.20
N GLN A 152 13.95 13.10 -6.43
CA GLN A 152 12.68 13.05 -7.15
C GLN A 152 11.63 12.24 -6.39
N SER A 153 12.01 11.09 -5.84
CA SER A 153 11.10 10.24 -5.05
C SER A 153 10.66 10.93 -3.76
N ILE A 154 11.59 11.57 -3.07
CA ILE A 154 11.30 12.34 -1.84
C ILE A 154 10.41 13.53 -2.14
N ASN A 155 10.66 14.28 -3.21
CA ASN A 155 9.82 15.41 -3.62
C ASN A 155 8.39 14.97 -3.94
N ASN A 156 8.22 13.85 -4.65
CA ASN A 156 6.90 13.27 -4.94
C ASN A 156 6.15 12.92 -3.64
N LEU A 157 6.83 12.25 -2.70
CA LEU A 157 6.23 11.92 -1.41
C LEU A 157 5.91 13.16 -0.58
N GLN A 158 6.81 14.15 -0.55
CA GLN A 158 6.60 15.41 0.15
C GLN A 158 5.41 16.20 -0.43
N GLN A 159 5.22 16.16 -1.75
CA GLN A 159 4.05 16.79 -2.38
C GLN A 159 2.75 16.14 -1.88
N ILE A 160 2.67 14.80 -1.83
CA ILE A 160 1.50 14.10 -1.29
C ILE A 160 1.25 14.46 0.18
N ILE A 161 2.31 14.50 0.99
CA ILE A 161 2.23 14.89 2.41
C ILE A 161 1.62 16.28 2.56
N ASN A 162 2.07 17.23 1.75
CA ASN A 162 1.60 18.62 1.78
C ASN A 162 0.16 18.75 1.26
N ASP A 163 -0.15 18.16 0.10
CA ASP A 163 -1.46 18.26 -0.56
C ASP A 163 -2.58 17.65 0.28
N GLU A 164 -2.28 16.54 0.98
CA GLU A 164 -3.22 15.84 1.84
C GLU A 164 -3.16 16.30 3.31
N ASN A 165 -2.28 17.26 3.64
CA ASN A 165 -2.02 17.71 5.02
C ASN A 165 -1.76 16.53 5.98
N LEU A 166 -0.95 15.57 5.55
CA LEU A 166 -0.67 14.38 6.34
C LEU A 166 0.23 14.70 7.52
N ASN A 167 -0.24 14.36 8.71
CA ASN A 167 0.56 14.40 9.93
C ASN A 167 1.17 13.02 10.18
N HIS A 168 2.17 12.96 11.06
CA HIS A 168 2.84 11.70 11.44
C HIS A 168 3.57 11.00 10.30
N ILE A 169 4.05 11.76 9.31
CA ILE A 169 4.96 11.27 8.29
C ILE A 169 5.92 12.38 7.89
N THR A 170 7.19 12.05 7.79
CA THR A 170 8.25 12.92 7.27
C THR A 170 8.99 12.20 6.17
N ALA A 171 9.41 12.94 5.14
CA ALA A 171 10.23 12.42 4.05
C ALA A 171 11.53 13.23 3.96
N SER A 172 12.67 12.54 3.86
CA SER A 172 13.97 13.20 3.77
C SER A 172 14.94 12.47 2.85
N ASN A 173 15.81 13.26 2.20
CA ASN A 173 16.88 12.69 1.38
C ASN A 173 17.97 12.12 2.28
N TYR A 174 18.32 10.84 2.05
CA TYR A 174 19.36 10.16 2.80
C TYR A 174 19.96 9.01 2.00
N ASP A 175 21.28 8.97 1.94
CA ASP A 175 22.02 7.82 1.39
C ASP A 175 22.21 6.77 2.49
N ILE A 176 21.54 5.63 2.34
CA ILE A 176 21.57 4.51 3.29
C ILE A 176 23.00 3.96 3.47
N ASN A 177 23.88 4.09 2.46
CA ASN A 177 25.29 3.66 2.57
C ASN A 177 26.07 4.39 3.66
N GLN A 178 25.58 5.52 4.17
CA GLN A 178 26.22 6.23 5.32
C GLN A 178 26.08 5.47 6.65
N ALA A 179 25.04 4.64 6.80
CA ALA A 179 24.78 3.80 7.97
C ALA A 179 24.87 4.56 9.33
N ASN A 180 24.39 5.81 9.37
CA ASN A 180 24.52 6.67 10.55
C ASN A 180 23.21 7.31 11.02
N LEU A 181 22.07 6.75 10.63
CA LEU A 181 20.75 7.18 11.11
C LEU A 181 20.70 7.12 12.64
N LYS A 182 19.98 8.08 13.21
CA LYS A 182 19.78 8.23 14.64
C LYS A 182 18.31 8.13 14.99
N GLY A 183 18.04 7.92 16.26
CA GLY A 183 16.69 7.82 16.79
C GLY A 183 16.39 6.43 17.34
N GLU A 184 15.14 6.23 17.71
CA GLU A 184 14.62 4.96 18.21
C GLU A 184 13.32 4.63 17.51
N TYR A 185 13.22 3.43 16.95
CA TYR A 185 12.08 3.00 16.15
C TYR A 185 11.48 1.71 16.68
N ASP A 186 10.17 1.64 16.64
CA ASP A 186 9.41 0.45 16.99
C ASP A 186 9.35 -0.53 15.80
N PHE A 187 9.41 0.01 14.56
CA PHE A 187 9.38 -0.80 13.34
C PHE A 187 10.27 -0.19 12.25
N ILE A 188 11.23 -0.96 11.75
CA ILE A 188 12.09 -0.57 10.62
C ILE A 188 11.85 -1.52 9.45
N ILE A 189 11.56 -0.94 8.28
CA ILE A 189 11.39 -1.71 7.05
C ILE A 189 12.45 -1.34 6.01
N SER A 190 12.92 -2.34 5.26
CA SER A 190 13.76 -2.19 4.07
C SER A 190 13.34 -3.24 3.05
N THR A 191 12.48 -2.86 2.10
CA THR A 191 11.90 -3.79 1.14
C THR A 191 12.39 -3.51 -0.27
N VAL A 192 13.13 -4.48 -0.82
CA VAL A 192 13.67 -4.44 -2.20
C VAL A 192 14.63 -3.25 -2.42
N VAL A 193 15.49 -3.00 -1.43
CA VAL A 193 16.42 -1.84 -1.39
C VAL A 193 17.88 -2.27 -1.33
N MET A 194 18.23 -3.20 -0.46
CA MET A 194 19.64 -3.52 -0.15
C MET A 194 20.43 -4.01 -1.37
N MET A 195 19.76 -4.61 -2.38
CA MET A 195 20.37 -5.04 -3.61
C MET A 195 20.97 -3.89 -4.45
N PHE A 196 20.63 -2.63 -4.17
CA PHE A 196 21.14 -1.44 -4.85
C PHE A 196 22.23 -0.70 -4.07
N LEU A 197 22.58 -1.19 -2.87
CA LEU A 197 23.55 -0.57 -1.98
C LEU A 197 24.95 -1.11 -2.22
N GLN A 198 25.95 -0.45 -1.64
CA GLN A 198 27.34 -0.87 -1.71
C GLN A 198 27.55 -2.14 -0.86
N PRO A 199 28.13 -3.21 -1.40
CA PRO A 199 28.27 -4.49 -0.69
C PRO A 199 29.05 -4.38 0.61
N ASP A 200 30.12 -3.57 0.62
CA ASP A 200 30.97 -3.34 1.80
C ASP A 200 30.26 -2.56 2.92
N LYS A 201 29.14 -1.90 2.62
CA LYS A 201 28.35 -1.14 3.59
C LYS A 201 27.19 -1.94 4.21
N ILE A 202 26.85 -3.08 3.65
CA ILE A 202 25.70 -3.90 4.13
C ILE A 202 25.82 -4.25 5.62
N PRO A 203 27.01 -4.71 6.15
CA PRO A 203 27.14 -4.99 7.57
C PRO A 203 26.86 -3.76 8.44
N ASP A 204 27.40 -2.59 8.09
CA ASP A 204 27.24 -1.35 8.84
C ASP A 204 25.77 -0.89 8.83
N ILE A 205 25.08 -1.03 7.67
CA ILE A 205 23.67 -0.69 7.52
C ILE A 205 22.81 -1.58 8.43
N LEU A 206 23.04 -2.89 8.42
CA LEU A 206 22.29 -3.82 9.28
C LEU A 206 22.56 -3.55 10.76
N HIS A 207 23.80 -3.30 11.15
CA HIS A 207 24.15 -2.91 12.52
C HIS A 207 23.48 -1.58 12.93
N ASN A 208 23.45 -0.58 12.04
CA ASN A 208 22.75 0.68 12.30
C ASN A 208 21.25 0.46 12.50
N MET A 209 20.59 -0.33 11.61
CA MET A 209 19.20 -0.70 11.78
C MET A 209 18.93 -1.34 13.15
N GLN A 210 19.75 -2.33 13.51
CA GLN A 210 19.64 -3.02 14.80
C GLN A 210 19.87 -2.09 15.99
N ALA A 211 20.84 -1.18 15.90
CA ALA A 211 21.16 -0.24 16.97
C ALA A 211 20.00 0.72 17.26
N ILE A 212 19.37 1.26 16.22
CA ILE A 212 18.27 2.24 16.34
C ILE A 212 16.87 1.59 16.50
N THR A 213 16.78 0.25 16.49
CA THR A 213 15.55 -0.46 16.84
C THR A 213 15.43 -0.55 18.35
N LYS A 214 14.30 -0.12 18.91
CA LYS A 214 13.99 -0.26 20.34
C LYS A 214 13.97 -1.72 20.76
N ARG A 215 14.20 -1.96 22.04
CA ARG A 215 13.93 -3.27 22.64
C ARG A 215 12.45 -3.62 22.48
N GLY A 216 12.13 -4.81 21.97
CA GLY A 216 10.77 -5.21 21.59
C GLY A 216 10.33 -4.70 20.21
N GLY A 217 11.12 -3.86 19.55
CA GLY A 217 10.86 -3.37 18.18
C GLY A 217 11.23 -4.40 17.11
N TYR A 218 10.86 -4.11 15.85
CA TYR A 218 10.87 -5.05 14.75
C TYR A 218 11.66 -4.53 13.56
N ASN A 219 12.36 -5.44 12.86
CA ASN A 219 12.95 -5.20 11.56
C ASN A 219 12.33 -6.13 10.52
N LEU A 220 11.86 -5.55 9.40
CA LEU A 220 11.41 -6.28 8.23
C LEU A 220 12.35 -5.99 7.06
N ILE A 221 12.95 -7.02 6.50
CA ILE A 221 13.88 -6.91 5.37
C ILE A 221 13.42 -7.87 4.26
N VAL A 222 13.37 -7.36 3.03
CA VAL A 222 13.18 -8.17 1.83
C VAL A 222 14.24 -7.76 0.82
N CYS A 223 15.10 -8.69 0.41
CA CYS A 223 16.19 -8.42 -0.52
C CYS A 223 16.43 -9.62 -1.45
N ALA A 224 16.86 -9.33 -2.69
CA ALA A 224 17.26 -10.36 -3.64
C ALA A 224 18.46 -11.17 -3.11
N MET A 225 18.47 -12.43 -3.49
CA MET A 225 19.53 -13.40 -3.20
C MET A 225 20.18 -13.91 -4.48
N SER A 226 21.39 -14.45 -4.32
CA SER A 226 22.05 -15.29 -5.35
C SER A 226 22.61 -16.53 -4.68
N THR A 227 22.02 -17.68 -4.95
CA THR A 227 22.41 -18.98 -4.40
C THR A 227 22.95 -19.90 -5.50
N ALA A 228 23.64 -20.96 -5.13
CA ALA A 228 24.23 -21.90 -6.11
C ALA A 228 23.17 -22.58 -6.98
N ASP A 229 22.02 -22.92 -6.40
CA ASP A 229 20.88 -23.57 -7.06
C ASP A 229 20.00 -22.57 -7.82
N TYR A 230 20.05 -21.28 -7.45
CA TYR A 230 19.26 -20.21 -8.08
C TYR A 230 20.06 -18.89 -8.19
N PRO A 231 21.00 -18.81 -9.14
CA PRO A 231 21.80 -17.60 -9.35
C PRO A 231 20.95 -16.40 -9.77
N CYS A 232 21.27 -15.23 -9.25
CA CYS A 232 20.59 -14.00 -9.62
C CYS A 232 20.87 -13.63 -11.08
N SER A 233 19.82 -13.51 -11.89
CA SER A 233 19.93 -13.14 -13.31
C SER A 233 19.99 -11.62 -13.56
N VAL A 234 19.87 -10.82 -12.50
CA VAL A 234 19.90 -9.34 -12.58
C VAL A 234 21.22 -8.83 -11.99
N GLY A 235 21.88 -7.90 -12.66
CA GLY A 235 23.14 -7.29 -12.22
C GLY A 235 22.94 -6.31 -11.07
N PHE A 236 22.50 -6.78 -9.90
CA PHE A 236 22.45 -5.98 -8.69
C PHE A 236 23.85 -5.76 -8.10
N SER A 237 24.02 -4.66 -7.40
CA SER A 237 25.27 -4.37 -6.68
C SER A 237 25.53 -5.38 -5.56
N PHE A 238 24.46 -5.82 -4.89
CA PHE A 238 24.51 -6.76 -3.79
C PHE A 238 23.37 -7.78 -3.86
N THR A 239 23.62 -8.99 -3.39
CA THR A 239 22.61 -10.04 -3.15
C THR A 239 23.04 -10.87 -1.95
N PHE A 240 22.11 -11.22 -1.08
CA PHE A 240 22.40 -12.14 0.02
C PHE A 240 22.69 -13.55 -0.49
N LYS A 241 23.59 -14.23 0.23
CA LYS A 241 23.81 -15.67 0.10
C LYS A 241 22.84 -16.42 1.01
N GLU A 242 22.79 -17.74 0.84
CA GLU A 242 22.00 -18.62 1.68
C GLU A 242 22.29 -18.39 3.18
N GLN A 243 21.24 -18.18 3.98
CA GLN A 243 21.24 -17.91 5.42
C GLN A 243 22.04 -16.66 5.87
N GLU A 244 22.63 -15.90 4.95
CA GLU A 244 23.47 -14.75 5.29
C GLU A 244 22.69 -13.70 6.08
N LEU A 245 21.48 -13.34 5.63
CA LEU A 245 20.65 -12.36 6.34
C LEU A 245 20.25 -12.86 7.73
N LEU A 246 19.93 -14.14 7.88
CA LEU A 246 19.58 -14.74 9.17
C LEU A 246 20.76 -14.64 10.18
N ASN A 247 21.99 -14.84 9.71
CA ASN A 247 23.18 -14.78 10.55
C ASN A 247 23.41 -13.40 11.18
N TYR A 248 23.01 -12.30 10.52
CA TYR A 248 23.06 -10.95 11.10
C TYR A 248 22.11 -10.77 12.28
N TYR A 249 21.03 -11.57 12.37
CA TYR A 249 19.99 -11.45 13.40
C TYR A 249 20.08 -12.50 14.51
N GLN A 250 21.28 -13.08 14.72
CA GLN A 250 21.52 -13.95 15.87
C GLN A 250 21.23 -13.19 17.17
N GLY A 251 20.50 -13.87 18.10
CA GLY A 251 20.06 -13.26 19.36
C GLY A 251 18.74 -12.48 19.28
N TRP A 252 18.19 -12.26 18.09
CA TRP A 252 16.84 -11.73 17.91
C TRP A 252 15.80 -12.86 17.91
N GLU A 253 14.55 -12.52 18.19
CA GLU A 253 13.42 -13.41 17.99
C GLU A 253 13.01 -13.40 16.52
N ILE A 254 13.22 -14.48 15.80
CA ILE A 254 12.86 -14.60 14.39
C ILE A 254 11.38 -14.98 14.28
N LEU A 255 10.55 -14.07 13.80
CA LEU A 255 9.12 -14.27 13.61
C LEU A 255 8.81 -14.87 12.25
N LYS A 256 9.58 -14.49 11.24
CA LYS A 256 9.50 -15.00 9.88
C LYS A 256 10.89 -15.02 9.26
N TYR A 257 11.24 -16.10 8.61
CA TYR A 257 12.36 -16.17 7.69
C TYR A 257 12.05 -17.15 6.56
N ASN A 258 12.27 -16.72 5.33
CA ASN A 258 12.26 -17.60 4.18
C ASN A 258 13.21 -17.08 3.08
N GLU A 259 13.52 -17.97 2.13
CA GLU A 259 14.36 -17.72 0.96
C GLU A 259 13.63 -18.17 -0.30
N ASP A 260 12.41 -17.67 -0.49
CA ASP A 260 11.50 -18.13 -1.51
C ASP A 260 11.74 -17.44 -2.87
N ILE A 261 11.33 -18.12 -3.94
CA ILE A 261 11.31 -17.54 -5.28
C ILE A 261 10.11 -16.59 -5.38
N GLY A 262 10.41 -15.33 -5.66
CA GLY A 262 9.45 -14.26 -5.90
C GLY A 262 9.59 -13.67 -7.30
N GLN A 263 8.83 -12.60 -7.56
CA GLN A 263 8.82 -11.91 -8.85
C GLN A 263 9.08 -10.43 -8.68
N LEU A 264 9.91 -9.86 -9.54
CA LEU A 264 10.04 -8.40 -9.69
C LEU A 264 8.84 -7.85 -10.45
N HIS A 265 8.56 -6.55 -10.25
CA HIS A 265 7.63 -5.82 -11.14
C HIS A 265 8.21 -5.62 -12.54
N LYS A 266 9.54 -5.71 -12.70
CA LYS A 266 10.24 -5.63 -13.98
C LYS A 266 10.05 -6.92 -14.79
N THR A 267 9.86 -6.77 -16.09
CA THR A 267 9.77 -7.89 -17.05
C THR A 267 11.07 -8.10 -17.79
N ASP A 268 11.26 -9.33 -18.29
CA ASP A 268 12.30 -9.69 -19.24
C ASP A 268 11.96 -9.22 -20.67
N ILE A 269 12.81 -9.54 -21.64
CA ILE A 269 12.62 -9.19 -23.06
C ILE A 269 11.40 -9.86 -23.71
N HIS A 270 10.83 -10.87 -23.06
CA HIS A 270 9.63 -11.59 -23.52
C HIS A 270 8.35 -11.13 -22.81
N GLY A 271 8.44 -10.11 -21.94
CA GLY A 271 7.31 -9.60 -21.16
C GLY A 271 6.96 -10.41 -19.91
N ASN A 272 7.73 -11.46 -19.57
CA ASN A 272 7.51 -12.24 -18.37
C ASN A 272 8.13 -11.54 -17.15
N ARG A 273 7.48 -11.59 -15.98
CA ARG A 273 8.06 -11.08 -14.75
C ARG A 273 9.33 -11.84 -14.39
N ILE A 274 10.40 -11.12 -14.10
CA ILE A 274 11.67 -11.69 -13.69
C ILE A 274 11.50 -12.38 -12.34
N LYS A 275 11.80 -13.66 -12.26
CA LYS A 275 11.80 -14.46 -11.03
C LYS A 275 13.18 -14.44 -10.41
N LEU A 276 13.26 -14.20 -9.12
CA LEU A 276 14.47 -14.21 -8.31
C LEU A 276 14.18 -14.89 -6.96
N ARG A 277 15.23 -15.38 -6.31
CA ARG A 277 15.14 -15.75 -4.90
C ARG A 277 15.25 -14.51 -4.01
N PHE A 278 14.46 -14.45 -2.95
CA PHE A 278 14.46 -13.35 -1.99
C PHE A 278 14.62 -13.89 -0.57
N ALA A 279 15.52 -13.27 0.19
CA ALA A 279 15.51 -13.40 1.64
C ALA A 279 14.45 -12.47 2.21
N THR A 280 13.55 -13.01 2.99
CA THR A 280 12.55 -12.27 3.76
C THR A 280 12.76 -12.54 5.24
N LEU A 281 13.02 -11.51 6.00
CA LEU A 281 13.21 -11.59 7.45
C LEU A 281 12.25 -10.64 8.16
N LEU A 282 11.54 -11.15 9.16
CA LEU A 282 10.89 -10.35 10.19
C LEU A 282 11.42 -10.81 11.55
N ALA A 283 12.11 -9.92 12.24
CA ALA A 283 12.74 -10.20 13.52
C ALA A 283 12.37 -9.17 14.58
N ARG A 284 12.24 -9.59 15.83
CA ARG A 284 11.98 -8.76 17.01
C ARG A 284 13.21 -8.69 17.91
N LYS A 285 13.58 -7.48 18.32
CA LYS A 285 14.71 -7.25 19.25
C LYS A 285 14.30 -7.68 20.66
N ARG A 286 15.09 -8.55 21.28
CA ARG A 286 14.89 -9.01 22.68
C ARG A 286 15.26 -7.96 23.71
#